data_35aa211115d6f95ff80f32d9ba057bc6
#
_entry.id   35aa211115d6f95ff80f32d9ba057bc6
#
_cell.length_a   1.000
_cell.length_b   1.000
_cell.length_c   1.000
_cell.angle_alpha   90.00
_cell.angle_beta   90.00
_cell.angle_gamma   90.00
#
_symmetry.space_group_name_H-M   'P 1'
#
loop_
_entity.id
_entity.type
_entity.pdbx_description
1 polymer ?
#
loop_
_entity_poly.entity_id
_entity_poly.type
_entity_poly.pdbx_seq_one_letter_code
_entity_poly.pdbx_strand_id
1 'polypeptide(L)'
;MTLTEVVVSAVILGISSQVSLQGWARTSQAAATSARTNKQVLLLEQRLLASRRALARAPIADADCRWEPEAVVGVLEGLPENADLETSWRFEPSADGLWLAVELTDLSSPNAANAFKRSQLFTPAGLGHCRREVSDAQ
;
A
#
# COMPACT_ATOMS: atom_id res chain seq x y z
N MET A 1 -61.40 4.97 11.85
CA MET A 1 -60.33 4.02 11.67
C MET A 1 -60.89 2.63 11.79
N THR A 2 -60.78 1.84 10.75
CA THR A 2 -61.22 0.44 10.75
C THR A 2 -60.06 -0.44 11.27
N LEU A 3 -60.40 -1.54 11.93
CA LEU A 3 -59.38 -2.47 12.48
C LEU A 3 -58.42 -2.99 11.44
N THR A 4 -58.90 -3.12 10.20
CA THR A 4 -58.09 -3.51 9.03
C THR A 4 -57.03 -2.45 8.67
N GLU A 5 -57.35 -1.17 8.81
CA GLU A 5 -56.44 -0.05 8.50
C GLU A 5 -55.27 -0.01 9.50
N VAL A 6 -55.52 -0.30 10.74
CA VAL A 6 -54.52 -0.38 11.81
C VAL A 6 -53.58 -1.58 11.57
N VAL A 7 -54.11 -2.74 11.20
CA VAL A 7 -53.32 -3.94 10.94
C VAL A 7 -52.41 -3.74 9.71
N VAL A 8 -52.96 -3.19 8.63
CA VAL A 8 -52.16 -2.92 7.42
C VAL A 8 -51.03 -1.93 7.69
N SER A 9 -51.32 -0.86 8.44
CA SER A 9 -50.29 0.13 8.82
C SER A 9 -49.22 -0.47 9.70
N ALA A 10 -49.56 -1.36 10.64
CA ALA A 10 -48.58 -2.04 11.49
C ALA A 10 -47.66 -2.99 10.69
N VAL A 11 -48.23 -3.71 9.70
CA VAL A 11 -47.44 -4.61 8.82
C VAL A 11 -46.47 -3.81 7.95
N ILE A 12 -46.92 -2.71 7.35
CA ILE A 12 -46.06 -1.82 6.53
C ILE A 12 -44.93 -1.25 7.38
N LEU A 13 -45.22 -0.77 8.59
CA LEU A 13 -44.22 -0.25 9.53
C LEU A 13 -43.20 -1.34 9.92
N GLY A 14 -43.66 -2.56 10.17
CA GLY A 14 -42.79 -3.69 10.51
C GLY A 14 -41.83 -4.05 9.40
N ILE A 15 -42.29 -4.15 8.16
CA ILE A 15 -41.48 -4.44 6.99
C ILE A 15 -40.46 -3.30 6.71
N SER A 16 -40.88 -2.06 6.77
CA SER A 16 -40.04 -0.88 6.55
C SER A 16 -38.91 -0.80 7.58
N SER A 17 -39.21 -1.10 8.85
CA SER A 17 -38.21 -1.12 9.91
C SER A 17 -37.16 -2.20 9.72
N GLN A 18 -37.53 -3.42 9.28
CA GLN A 18 -36.58 -4.49 9.01
C GLN A 18 -35.64 -4.16 7.86
N VAL A 19 -36.13 -3.61 6.75
CA VAL A 19 -35.32 -3.22 5.60
C VAL A 19 -34.32 -2.13 6.00
N SER A 20 -34.73 -1.16 6.78
CA SER A 20 -33.86 -0.08 7.26
C SER A 20 -32.73 -0.58 8.15
N LEU A 21 -33.01 -1.50 9.08
CA LEU A 21 -32.02 -2.07 9.98
C LEU A 21 -31.01 -2.94 9.21
N GLN A 22 -31.45 -3.73 8.23
CA GLN A 22 -30.57 -4.54 7.39
C GLN A 22 -29.67 -3.65 6.51
N GLY A 23 -30.20 -2.56 5.97
CA GLY A 23 -29.43 -1.57 5.21
C GLY A 23 -28.32 -0.96 6.06
N TRP A 24 -28.63 -0.57 7.28
CA TRP A 24 -27.65 0.00 8.22
C TRP A 24 -26.55 -1.00 8.60
N ALA A 25 -26.88 -2.23 8.88
CA ALA A 25 -25.91 -3.28 9.21
C ALA A 25 -24.95 -3.53 8.05
N ARG A 26 -25.44 -3.61 6.82
CA ARG A 26 -24.60 -3.78 5.62
C ARG A 26 -23.67 -2.58 5.39
N THR A 27 -24.16 -1.38 5.55
CA THR A 27 -23.38 -0.15 5.39
C THR A 27 -22.28 -0.05 6.43
N SER A 28 -22.56 -0.40 7.70
CA SER A 28 -21.54 -0.39 8.75
C SER A 28 -20.44 -1.43 8.52
N GLN A 29 -20.80 -2.63 8.06
CA GLN A 29 -19.83 -3.66 7.69
C GLN A 29 -18.96 -3.23 6.51
N ALA A 30 -19.55 -2.64 5.47
CA ALA A 30 -18.82 -2.12 4.32
C ALA A 30 -17.85 -1.00 4.73
N ALA A 31 -18.27 -0.09 5.61
CA ALA A 31 -17.42 0.96 6.13
C ALA A 31 -16.23 0.41 6.94
N ALA A 32 -16.46 -0.59 7.80
CA ALA A 32 -15.41 -1.24 8.57
C ALA A 32 -14.40 -1.96 7.68
N THR A 33 -14.87 -2.67 6.63
CA THR A 33 -14.00 -3.33 5.65
C THR A 33 -13.18 -2.31 4.87
N SER A 34 -13.79 -1.24 4.40
CA SER A 34 -13.10 -0.15 3.70
C SER A 34 -12.03 0.51 4.57
N ALA A 35 -12.32 0.76 5.85
CA ALA A 35 -11.36 1.34 6.79
C ALA A 35 -10.14 0.41 6.99
N ARG A 36 -10.36 -0.90 7.10
CA ARG A 36 -9.28 -1.89 7.21
C ARG A 36 -8.42 -1.89 5.95
N THR A 37 -9.03 -1.96 4.77
CA THR A 37 -8.33 -1.93 3.48
C THR A 37 -7.51 -0.66 3.32
N ASN A 38 -8.07 0.51 3.65
CA ASN A 38 -7.36 1.79 3.60
C ASN A 38 -6.13 1.81 4.52
N LYS A 39 -6.25 1.25 5.73
CA LYS A 39 -5.11 1.12 6.65
C LYS A 39 -4.00 0.24 6.07
N GLN A 40 -4.35 -0.87 5.45
CA GLN A 40 -3.41 -1.77 4.81
C GLN A 40 -2.67 -1.11 3.65
N VAL A 41 -3.40 -0.42 2.77
CA VAL A 41 -2.81 0.34 1.66
C VAL A 41 -1.86 1.42 2.19
N LEU A 42 -2.25 2.14 3.24
CA LEU A 42 -1.43 3.18 3.84
C LEU A 42 -0.10 2.61 4.38
N LEU A 43 -0.11 1.44 5.01
CA LEU A 43 1.11 0.78 5.49
C LEU A 43 2.07 0.44 4.35
N LEU A 44 1.55 -0.10 3.24
CA LEU A 44 2.35 -0.38 2.04
C LEU A 44 2.97 0.89 1.45
N GLU A 45 2.18 1.95 1.30
CA GLU A 45 2.64 3.24 0.79
C GLU A 45 3.71 3.87 1.71
N GLN A 46 3.51 3.81 3.02
CA GLN A 46 4.49 4.31 3.99
C GLN A 46 5.82 3.56 3.87
N ARG A 47 5.79 2.24 3.71
CA ARG A 47 7.00 1.44 3.53
C ARG A 47 7.74 1.80 2.24
N LEU A 48 7.02 1.91 1.12
CA LEU A 48 7.60 2.33 -0.16
C LEU A 48 8.21 3.74 -0.10
N LEU A 49 7.51 4.67 0.54
CA LEU A 49 8.03 6.04 0.73
C LEU A 49 9.26 6.07 1.64
N ALA A 50 9.30 5.28 2.70
CA ALA A 50 10.46 5.16 3.58
C ALA A 50 11.66 4.61 2.81
N SER A 51 11.46 3.53 2.04
CA SER A 51 12.50 2.95 1.17
C SER A 51 13.02 3.96 0.15
N ARG A 52 12.11 4.67 -0.54
CA ARG A 52 12.48 5.73 -1.49
C ARG A 52 13.32 6.84 -0.85
N ARG A 53 12.94 7.29 0.34
CA ARG A 53 13.68 8.34 1.06
C ARG A 53 15.06 7.86 1.52
N ALA A 54 15.15 6.62 1.98
CA ALA A 54 16.43 6.03 2.39
C ALA A 54 17.37 5.89 1.18
N LEU A 55 16.88 5.32 0.08
CA LEU A 55 17.63 5.17 -1.16
C LEU A 55 18.04 6.53 -1.77
N ALA A 56 17.21 7.56 -1.68
CA ALA A 56 17.54 8.89 -2.21
C ALA A 56 18.61 9.64 -1.39
N ARG A 57 18.79 9.27 -0.13
CA ARG A 57 19.76 9.95 0.78
C ARG A 57 21.12 9.26 0.85
N ALA A 58 21.14 7.96 0.60
CA ALA A 58 22.36 7.18 0.70
C ALA A 58 23.20 7.29 -0.58
N PRO A 59 24.55 7.27 -0.51
CA PRO A 59 25.42 7.22 -1.68
C PRO A 59 25.46 5.80 -2.22
N ILE A 60 24.49 5.44 -3.04
CA ILE A 60 24.23 4.08 -3.55
C ILE A 60 24.37 3.96 -5.06
N ALA A 61 24.85 5.00 -5.73
CA ALA A 61 25.16 5.00 -7.16
C ALA A 61 26.63 5.34 -7.39
N ASP A 62 27.23 4.65 -8.35
CA ASP A 62 28.59 4.91 -8.80
C ASP A 62 28.69 6.15 -9.71
N ALA A 63 29.91 6.47 -10.17
CA ALA A 63 30.19 7.60 -11.05
C ALA A 63 29.49 7.46 -12.42
N ASP A 64 29.19 6.24 -12.86
CA ASP A 64 28.51 5.94 -14.11
C ASP A 64 26.99 5.91 -13.95
N CYS A 65 26.49 6.33 -12.78
CA CYS A 65 25.06 6.35 -12.46
C CYS A 65 24.39 4.96 -12.41
N ARG A 66 25.15 3.95 -11.98
CA ARG A 66 24.66 2.60 -11.77
C ARG A 66 24.50 2.31 -10.29
N TRP A 67 23.60 1.39 -9.98
CA TRP A 67 23.44 0.93 -8.62
C TRP A 67 24.70 0.23 -8.09
N GLU A 68 25.04 0.55 -6.85
CA GLU A 68 25.99 -0.22 -6.06
C GLU A 68 25.21 -1.25 -5.22
N PRO A 69 25.12 -2.52 -5.68
CA PRO A 69 24.15 -3.48 -5.12
C PRO A 69 24.30 -3.70 -3.62
N GLU A 70 25.55 -3.80 -3.12
CA GLU A 70 25.81 -4.02 -1.70
C GLU A 70 25.36 -2.83 -0.83
N ALA A 71 25.59 -1.60 -1.31
CA ALA A 71 25.15 -0.41 -0.62
C ALA A 71 23.62 -0.30 -0.60
N VAL A 72 22.96 -0.64 -1.70
CA VAL A 72 21.49 -0.66 -1.79
C VAL A 72 20.88 -1.65 -0.81
N VAL A 73 21.42 -2.89 -0.77
CA VAL A 73 20.94 -3.94 0.15
C VAL A 73 21.13 -3.48 1.59
N GLY A 74 22.29 -2.95 1.95
CA GLY A 74 22.55 -2.45 3.30
C GLY A 74 21.57 -1.33 3.73
N VAL A 75 21.18 -0.46 2.81
CA VAL A 75 20.17 0.59 3.09
C VAL A 75 18.79 -0.01 3.30
N LEU A 76 18.39 -0.99 2.48
CA LEU A 76 17.07 -1.61 2.58
C LEU A 76 16.93 -2.48 3.85
N GLU A 77 17.97 -3.23 4.20
CA GLU A 77 18.02 -4.04 5.42
C GLU A 77 18.12 -3.20 6.69
N GLY A 78 18.71 -2.00 6.60
CA GLY A 78 18.76 -1.05 7.71
C GLY A 78 17.43 -0.38 8.03
N LEU A 79 16.39 -0.57 7.23
CA LEU A 79 15.06 -0.02 7.51
C LEU A 79 14.36 -0.83 8.60
N PRO A 80 13.61 -0.17 9.50
CA PRO A 80 12.88 -0.85 10.56
C PRO A 80 11.94 -1.91 9.98
N GLU A 81 12.05 -3.13 10.48
CA GLU A 81 11.17 -4.23 10.09
C GLU A 81 9.76 -4.00 10.64
N ASN A 82 8.78 -4.39 9.83
CA ASN A 82 7.39 -4.46 10.26
C ASN A 82 6.92 -5.91 10.08
N ALA A 83 6.47 -6.53 11.16
CA ALA A 83 6.04 -7.93 11.15
C ALA A 83 4.88 -8.23 10.17
N ASP A 84 4.11 -7.20 9.83
CA ASP A 84 2.96 -7.32 8.93
C ASP A 84 3.35 -7.13 7.45
N LEU A 85 4.61 -6.78 7.15
CA LEU A 85 5.08 -6.45 5.81
C LEU A 85 6.27 -7.31 5.41
N GLU A 86 6.16 -7.98 4.29
CA GLU A 86 7.28 -8.61 3.60
C GLU A 86 7.80 -7.68 2.50
N THR A 87 9.12 -7.45 2.50
CA THR A 87 9.79 -6.59 1.51
C THR A 87 10.75 -7.45 0.70
N SER A 88 10.62 -7.43 -0.61
CA SER A 88 11.51 -8.12 -1.54
C SER A 88 12.02 -7.16 -2.61
N TRP A 89 13.23 -7.41 -3.12
CA TRP A 89 13.83 -6.57 -4.15
C TRP A 89 14.53 -7.40 -5.20
N ARG A 90 14.59 -6.86 -6.41
CA ARG A 90 15.27 -7.45 -7.55
C ARG A 90 15.86 -6.36 -8.43
N PHE A 91 17.14 -6.51 -8.77
CA PHE A 91 17.79 -5.64 -9.76
C PHE A 91 17.36 -6.01 -11.18
N GLU A 92 17.13 -4.99 -12.01
CA GLU A 92 16.84 -5.11 -13.43
C GLU A 92 18.07 -4.63 -14.23
N PRO A 93 18.95 -5.52 -14.69
CA PRO A 93 20.21 -5.13 -15.31
C PRO A 93 20.05 -4.32 -16.60
N SER A 94 18.98 -4.59 -17.35
CA SER A 94 18.72 -3.94 -18.65
C SER A 94 18.26 -2.48 -18.54
N ALA A 95 17.77 -2.08 -17.35
CA ALA A 95 17.20 -0.74 -17.11
C ALA A 95 17.92 0.02 -16.00
N ASP A 96 19.05 -0.48 -15.49
CA ASP A 96 19.69 0.02 -14.27
C ASP A 96 18.67 0.26 -13.14
N GLY A 97 17.68 -0.61 -13.07
CA GLY A 97 16.52 -0.49 -12.22
C GLY A 97 16.57 -1.41 -11.00
N LEU A 98 15.92 -0.97 -9.94
CA LEU A 98 15.65 -1.75 -8.74
C LEU A 98 14.15 -1.90 -8.57
N TRP A 99 13.64 -3.12 -8.74
CA TRP A 99 12.28 -3.45 -8.37
C TRP A 99 12.19 -3.70 -6.87
N LEU A 100 11.39 -2.92 -6.20
CA LEU A 100 11.03 -3.12 -4.80
C LEU A 100 9.56 -3.54 -4.73
N ALA A 101 9.29 -4.67 -4.12
CA ALA A 101 7.95 -5.14 -3.86
C ALA A 101 7.72 -5.23 -2.35
N VAL A 102 6.61 -4.69 -1.91
CA VAL A 102 6.13 -4.77 -0.52
C VAL A 102 4.81 -5.49 -0.53
N GLU A 103 4.72 -6.52 0.27
CA GLU A 103 3.54 -7.37 0.39
C GLU A 103 3.07 -7.39 1.84
N LEU A 104 1.76 -7.34 2.04
CA LEU A 104 1.15 -7.45 3.35
C LEU A 104 0.93 -8.92 3.65
N THR A 105 1.59 -9.41 4.69
CA THR A 105 1.39 -10.77 5.17
C THR A 105 0.23 -10.76 6.16
N ASP A 106 -0.98 -11.10 5.71
CA ASP A 106 -2.11 -11.29 6.63
C ASP A 106 -1.99 -12.65 7.33
N LEU A 107 -1.34 -12.65 8.47
CA LEU A 107 -1.18 -13.83 9.32
C LEU A 107 -2.52 -14.39 9.85
N SER A 108 -3.61 -13.63 9.71
CA SER A 108 -4.94 -14.03 10.17
C SER A 108 -5.77 -14.76 9.11
N SER A 109 -5.32 -14.78 7.85
CA SER A 109 -6.04 -15.44 6.76
C SER A 109 -5.29 -16.69 6.26
N PRO A 110 -5.88 -17.91 6.37
CA PRO A 110 -5.26 -19.12 5.87
C PRO A 110 -5.16 -19.19 4.34
N ASN A 111 -5.73 -18.25 3.62
CA ASN A 111 -5.68 -18.13 2.17
C ASN A 111 -4.76 -16.97 1.77
N ALA A 112 -3.52 -17.27 1.41
CA ALA A 112 -2.54 -16.32 0.86
C ALA A 112 -3.01 -15.58 -0.42
N ALA A 113 -4.19 -15.88 -0.93
CA ALA A 113 -4.78 -15.24 -2.10
C ALA A 113 -5.22 -13.78 -1.89
N ASN A 114 -5.20 -13.27 -0.67
CA ASN A 114 -5.60 -11.90 -0.33
C ASN A 114 -4.43 -10.99 0.09
N ALA A 115 -3.21 -11.38 -0.22
CA ALA A 115 -2.06 -10.54 0.05
C ALA A 115 -2.08 -9.29 -0.86
N PHE A 116 -2.16 -8.12 -0.25
CA PHE A 116 -1.96 -6.87 -0.97
C PHE A 116 -0.48 -6.73 -1.29
N LYS A 117 -0.17 -6.56 -2.56
CA LYS A 117 1.18 -6.38 -3.07
C LYS A 117 1.31 -5.06 -3.81
N ARG A 118 2.35 -4.31 -3.51
CA ARG A 118 2.74 -3.10 -4.24
C ARG A 118 4.17 -3.26 -4.71
N SER A 119 4.43 -3.01 -5.99
CA SER A 119 5.78 -2.99 -6.53
C SER A 119 6.07 -1.67 -7.21
N GLN A 120 7.30 -1.19 -7.07
CA GLN A 120 7.77 0.05 -7.66
C GLN A 120 9.18 -0.12 -8.20
N LEU A 121 9.43 0.42 -9.39
CA LEU A 121 10.75 0.49 -10.00
C LEU A 121 11.43 1.79 -9.57
N PHE A 122 12.66 1.66 -9.08
CA PHE A 122 13.54 2.78 -8.77
C PHE A 122 14.74 2.78 -9.72
N THR A 123 15.16 3.94 -10.13
CA THR A 123 16.40 4.13 -10.89
C THR A 123 17.26 5.18 -10.20
N PRO A 124 18.60 5.13 -10.32
CA PRO A 124 19.49 6.13 -9.73
C PRO A 124 19.14 7.54 -10.18
N ALA A 125 18.87 7.73 -11.47
CA ALA A 125 18.46 9.00 -12.04
C ALA A 125 17.12 9.50 -11.47
N GLY A 126 16.15 8.59 -11.31
CA GLY A 126 14.83 8.91 -10.75
C GLY A 126 14.85 9.29 -9.28
N LEU A 127 15.89 8.89 -8.54
CA LEU A 127 16.16 9.29 -7.16
C LEU A 127 17.05 10.53 -7.05
N GLY A 128 17.57 11.04 -8.16
CA GLY A 128 18.37 12.27 -8.18
C GLY A 128 19.87 12.07 -7.97
N HIS A 129 20.37 10.83 -8.01
CA HIS A 129 21.81 10.55 -7.85
C HIS A 129 22.66 10.96 -9.05
N CYS A 130 22.05 11.12 -10.22
CA CYS A 130 22.73 11.36 -11.50
C CYS A 130 22.57 12.80 -12.01
N ARG A 131 22.61 13.79 -11.13
CA ARG A 131 22.65 15.18 -11.56
C ARG A 131 24.01 15.43 -12.24
N ARG A 132 24.00 15.56 -13.57
CA ARG A 132 25.08 16.28 -14.25
C ARG A 132 25.13 17.68 -13.65
N GLU A 133 26.24 18.02 -13.02
CA GLU A 133 26.57 19.43 -12.82
C GLU A 133 26.57 20.06 -14.22
N VAL A 134 25.60 20.91 -14.49
CA VAL A 134 25.68 21.81 -15.63
C VAL A 134 26.85 22.71 -15.29
N SER A 135 28.03 22.39 -15.84
CA SER A 135 29.15 23.29 -15.82
C SER A 135 28.71 24.53 -16.58
N ASP A 136 28.41 25.59 -15.84
CA ASP A 136 28.25 26.91 -16.40
C ASP A 136 29.59 27.29 -17.05
N ALA A 137 29.72 26.96 -18.35
CA ALA A 137 30.76 27.48 -19.19
C ALA A 137 30.44 28.97 -19.43
N GLN A 138 31.11 29.83 -18.67
CA GLN A 138 31.28 31.22 -18.98
C GLN A 138 32.20 31.36 -20.18
#